data_6a5af3445de9aaf4859d26213f8d2aac
#
_entry.id   6a5af3445de9aaf4859d26213f8d2aac
#
_cell.length_a   1.000
_cell.length_b   1.000
_cell.length_c   1.000
_cell.angle_alpha   90.00
_cell.angle_beta   90.00
_cell.angle_gamma   90.00
#
_symmetry.space_group_name_H-M   'P 1'
#
loop_
_entity.id
_entity.type
_entity.pdbx_description
1 polymer ?
#
loop_
_entity_poly.entity_id
_entity_poly.type
_entity_poly.pdbx_seq_one_letter_code
_entity_poly.pdbx_strand_id
1 'polypeptide(L)'
;MSGPGPAAWGRLRRVSAIVWIAALSLAAWLWLLLCQGFFWRTDVRLPPGDDPGVWPPVCVVVPARDEAAVLPASLPSLLAQDYPGRAEVFLVDDGSTDGTGELARALAREHGGLPLTVGSPGEPPAGWTGKLWAVRHGIGLARARGPEFLLLTDADIAHAPDSLRTLVAAAGTGGFDMVSQMARLRVESRWERLVVPAFVYFFAQLYPFRRIGRAGTATAAAAGGCVLLRAEAAERARVPDAIRQAVIDDVALARAVKGSGGRIWLGLADRVDSVRPYPRLDDLWRMVSRSAYAQLRHSPALLAGTVAGLALVYLVPPVALVAGAAAGSAATAAAGGLAWLVMTGTYLPMLRYYRLSYWLAPLLPFTAFLYLLMTVDSAVQHYRGRGAAWKGRTYARPEPVADDPAR
;
A
#
# COMPACT_ATOMS: atom_id res chain seq x y z
N MET A 1 -16.79 61.76 -6.32
CA MET A 1 -16.62 60.40 -5.81
C MET A 1 -15.50 59.74 -6.62
N SER A 2 -14.28 59.78 -6.10
CA SER A 2 -13.11 59.20 -6.75
C SER A 2 -13.14 57.67 -6.57
N GLY A 3 -13.21 56.92 -7.67
CA GLY A 3 -13.18 55.43 -7.65
C GLY A 3 -11.86 54.90 -7.09
N PRO A 4 -11.85 53.66 -6.60
CA PRO A 4 -10.66 53.07 -6.01
C PRO A 4 -9.49 53.00 -7.03
N GLY A 5 -8.30 53.48 -6.61
CA GLY A 5 -7.12 53.52 -7.46
C GLY A 5 -6.61 52.14 -7.85
N PRO A 6 -5.69 52.00 -8.85
CA PRO A 6 -5.22 50.72 -9.40
C PRO A 6 -4.69 49.74 -8.35
N ALA A 7 -4.08 50.23 -7.27
CA ALA A 7 -3.59 49.40 -6.16
C ALA A 7 -4.75 48.76 -5.33
N ALA A 8 -5.90 49.43 -5.25
CA ALA A 8 -7.08 48.90 -4.58
C ALA A 8 -7.75 47.77 -5.40
N TRP A 9 -7.81 47.95 -6.72
CA TRP A 9 -8.30 46.92 -7.65
C TRP A 9 -7.40 45.65 -7.65
N GLY A 10 -6.08 45.84 -7.55
CA GLY A 10 -5.14 44.72 -7.42
C GLY A 10 -5.32 43.93 -6.11
N ARG A 11 -5.61 44.61 -5.00
CA ARG A 11 -5.91 43.98 -3.71
C ARG A 11 -7.25 43.23 -3.74
N LEU A 12 -8.29 43.85 -4.26
CA LEU A 12 -9.62 43.22 -4.36
C LEU A 12 -9.57 41.92 -5.24
N ARG A 13 -8.86 41.96 -6.38
CA ARG A 13 -8.68 40.79 -7.22
C ARG A 13 -7.90 39.65 -6.54
N ARG A 14 -6.85 39.95 -5.79
CA ARG A 14 -6.08 38.95 -5.01
C ARG A 14 -6.90 38.33 -3.88
N VAL A 15 -7.66 39.12 -3.14
CA VAL A 15 -8.56 38.63 -2.09
C VAL A 15 -9.62 37.72 -2.69
N SER A 16 -10.21 38.08 -3.84
CA SER A 16 -11.18 37.23 -4.54
C SER A 16 -10.56 35.90 -4.97
N ALA A 17 -9.34 35.87 -5.53
CA ALA A 17 -8.69 34.63 -5.95
C ALA A 17 -8.40 33.69 -4.78
N ILE A 18 -7.93 34.22 -3.64
CA ILE A 18 -7.65 33.40 -2.44
C ILE A 18 -8.95 32.80 -1.87
N VAL A 19 -10.04 33.56 -1.85
CA VAL A 19 -11.37 33.05 -1.41
C VAL A 19 -11.81 31.86 -2.28
N TRP A 20 -11.67 31.98 -3.61
CA TRP A 20 -12.04 30.90 -4.53
C TRP A 20 -11.17 29.65 -4.37
N ILE A 21 -9.87 29.81 -4.16
CA ILE A 21 -8.96 28.68 -3.89
C ILE A 21 -9.34 28.00 -2.57
N ALA A 22 -9.63 28.75 -1.51
CA ALA A 22 -10.07 28.19 -0.24
C ALA A 22 -11.42 27.48 -0.36
N ALA A 23 -12.38 28.07 -1.10
CA ALA A 23 -13.68 27.45 -1.39
C ALA A 23 -13.53 26.16 -2.20
N LEU A 24 -12.65 26.12 -3.21
CA LEU A 24 -12.35 24.92 -3.98
C LEU A 24 -11.73 23.81 -3.11
N SER A 25 -10.82 24.18 -2.22
CA SER A 25 -10.24 23.24 -1.25
C SER A 25 -11.31 22.66 -0.32
N LEU A 26 -12.22 23.49 0.20
CA LEU A 26 -13.35 23.03 1.03
C LEU A 26 -14.29 22.11 0.22
N ALA A 27 -14.62 22.48 -1.01
CA ALA A 27 -15.45 21.64 -1.89
C ALA A 27 -14.78 20.28 -2.16
N ALA A 28 -13.46 20.27 -2.39
CA ALA A 28 -12.70 19.04 -2.56
C ALA A 28 -12.77 18.17 -1.29
N TRP A 29 -12.66 18.73 -0.09
CA TRP A 29 -12.79 18.00 1.16
C TRP A 29 -14.20 17.45 1.39
N LEU A 30 -15.25 18.22 1.06
CA LEU A 30 -16.63 17.74 1.15
C LEU A 30 -16.86 16.58 0.17
N TRP A 31 -16.31 16.66 -1.04
CA TRP A 31 -16.37 15.56 -2.00
C TRP A 31 -15.60 14.32 -1.50
N LEU A 32 -14.39 14.50 -0.96
CA LEU A 32 -13.59 13.42 -0.36
C LEU A 32 -14.31 12.76 0.82
N LEU A 33 -14.96 13.55 1.65
CA LEU A 33 -15.73 13.08 2.81
C LEU A 33 -16.92 12.21 2.39
N LEU A 34 -17.69 12.65 1.39
CA LEU A 34 -19.01 12.09 1.05
C LEU A 34 -18.97 11.14 -0.15
N CYS A 35 -18.11 11.41 -1.15
CA CYS A 35 -18.18 10.75 -2.46
C CYS A 35 -17.00 9.82 -2.75
N GLN A 36 -15.86 9.91 -2.03
CA GLN A 36 -14.68 9.07 -2.29
C GLN A 36 -14.74 7.71 -1.57
N GLY A 37 -15.89 7.04 -1.62
CA GLY A 37 -16.05 5.68 -1.12
C GLY A 37 -15.84 5.54 0.39
N PHE A 38 -16.01 6.62 1.14
CA PHE A 38 -15.78 6.66 2.59
C PHE A 38 -14.41 6.11 3.01
N PHE A 39 -13.39 6.42 2.23
CA PHE A 39 -12.01 5.92 2.38
C PHE A 39 -11.42 6.16 3.79
N TRP A 40 -11.88 7.21 4.47
CA TRP A 40 -11.46 7.61 5.80
C TRP A 40 -11.96 6.69 6.92
N ARG A 41 -12.94 5.84 6.64
CA ARG A 41 -13.45 4.85 7.61
C ARG A 41 -12.50 3.65 7.65
N THR A 42 -12.22 3.19 8.88
CA THR A 42 -11.34 2.05 9.14
C THR A 42 -12.10 0.78 9.53
N ASP A 43 -13.32 0.64 9.05
CA ASP A 43 -14.25 -0.44 9.37
C ASP A 43 -14.25 -1.61 8.36
N VAL A 44 -13.52 -1.48 7.24
CA VAL A 44 -13.35 -2.58 6.30
C VAL A 44 -12.31 -3.55 6.85
N ARG A 45 -12.80 -4.60 7.50
CA ARG A 45 -12.02 -5.67 8.14
C ARG A 45 -12.33 -6.99 7.47
N LEU A 46 -11.46 -7.99 7.67
CA LEU A 46 -11.71 -9.33 7.16
C LEU A 46 -13.10 -9.80 7.62
N PRO A 47 -14.01 -10.13 6.68
CA PRO A 47 -15.30 -10.64 7.08
C PRO A 47 -15.15 -11.99 7.80
N PRO A 48 -16.04 -12.32 8.75
CA PRO A 48 -16.06 -13.66 9.33
C PRO A 48 -16.32 -14.67 8.22
N GLY A 49 -15.68 -15.83 8.34
CA GLY A 49 -15.91 -16.97 7.46
C GLY A 49 -16.42 -18.16 8.26
N ASP A 50 -17.20 -19.00 7.61
CA ASP A 50 -17.69 -20.26 8.18
C ASP A 50 -16.60 -21.33 8.10
N ASP A 51 -16.66 -22.32 8.99
CA ASP A 51 -15.81 -23.49 8.90
C ASP A 51 -16.18 -24.28 7.63
N PRO A 52 -15.22 -24.51 6.70
CA PRO A 52 -15.52 -25.23 5.46
C PRO A 52 -15.77 -26.74 5.65
N GLY A 53 -15.60 -27.25 6.87
CA GLY A 53 -15.66 -28.68 7.18
C GLY A 53 -14.43 -29.46 6.67
N VAL A 54 -14.05 -29.23 5.40
CA VAL A 54 -12.80 -29.75 4.82
C VAL A 54 -11.90 -28.57 4.47
N TRP A 55 -10.79 -28.48 5.17
CA TRP A 55 -9.83 -27.39 4.98
C TRP A 55 -8.94 -27.62 3.76
N PRO A 56 -8.96 -26.72 2.78
CA PRO A 56 -8.22 -26.88 1.54
C PRO A 56 -6.69 -26.78 1.77
N PRO A 57 -5.85 -27.44 0.92
CA PRO A 57 -4.40 -27.32 1.03
C PRO A 57 -3.93 -25.91 0.66
N VAL A 58 -3.00 -25.36 1.46
CA VAL A 58 -2.41 -24.03 1.28
C VAL A 58 -0.90 -24.12 1.17
N CYS A 59 -0.33 -23.41 0.19
CA CYS A 59 1.11 -23.17 0.14
C CYS A 59 1.40 -21.69 0.38
N VAL A 60 2.28 -21.43 1.33
CA VAL A 60 2.73 -20.07 1.66
C VAL A 60 4.02 -19.79 0.91
N VAL A 61 4.08 -18.66 0.19
CA VAL A 61 5.27 -18.24 -0.57
C VAL A 61 5.81 -16.95 0.01
N VAL A 62 7.07 -16.99 0.47
CA VAL A 62 7.77 -15.88 1.12
C VAL A 62 9.00 -15.52 0.30
N PRO A 63 8.97 -14.50 -0.56
CA PRO A 63 10.17 -13.99 -1.19
C PRO A 63 11.04 -13.26 -0.16
N ALA A 64 12.31 -13.59 -0.09
CA ALA A 64 13.25 -13.01 0.87
C ALA A 64 14.55 -12.58 0.18
N ARG A 65 15.09 -11.43 0.56
CA ARG A 65 16.44 -10.97 0.20
C ARG A 65 16.96 -10.05 1.28
N ASP A 66 18.08 -10.44 1.91
CA ASP A 66 18.70 -9.71 3.01
C ASP A 66 17.68 -9.35 4.11
N GLU A 67 17.04 -10.40 4.67
CA GLU A 67 15.94 -10.30 5.65
C GLU A 67 16.32 -10.91 7.02
N ALA A 68 17.60 -11.27 7.24
CA ALA A 68 18.04 -11.90 8.50
C ALA A 68 17.65 -11.09 9.75
N ALA A 69 17.60 -9.75 9.65
CA ALA A 69 17.27 -8.89 10.79
C ALA A 69 15.78 -8.98 11.22
N VAL A 70 14.86 -9.35 10.34
CA VAL A 70 13.42 -9.38 10.63
C VAL A 70 12.86 -10.79 10.76
N LEU A 71 13.49 -11.79 10.13
CA LEU A 71 13.02 -13.19 10.16
C LEU A 71 12.79 -13.76 11.57
N PRO A 72 13.61 -13.47 12.60
CA PRO A 72 13.35 -14.00 13.95
C PRO A 72 12.02 -13.54 14.55
N ALA A 73 11.51 -12.40 14.13
CA ALA A 73 10.22 -11.87 14.60
C ALA A 73 9.02 -12.27 13.73
N SER A 74 9.24 -12.65 12.46
CA SER A 74 8.17 -12.95 11.51
C SER A 74 8.02 -14.45 11.24
N LEU A 75 9.07 -15.15 10.84
CA LEU A 75 9.01 -16.55 10.38
C LEU A 75 8.44 -17.51 11.42
N PRO A 76 8.81 -17.47 12.72
CA PRO A 76 8.22 -18.35 13.73
C PRO A 76 6.69 -18.20 13.82
N SER A 77 6.16 -16.98 13.67
CA SER A 77 4.72 -16.73 13.70
C SER A 77 3.98 -17.36 12.52
N LEU A 78 4.65 -17.45 11.37
CA LEU A 78 4.12 -18.09 10.18
C LEU A 78 4.18 -19.62 10.27
N LEU A 79 5.25 -20.17 10.87
CA LEU A 79 5.38 -21.62 11.10
C LEU A 79 4.39 -22.13 12.16
N ALA A 80 4.02 -21.27 13.13
CA ALA A 80 3.10 -21.59 14.23
C ALA A 80 1.62 -21.38 13.89
N GLN A 81 1.24 -21.36 12.59
CA GLN A 81 -0.16 -21.17 12.22
C GLN A 81 -1.03 -22.35 12.65
N ASP A 82 -2.13 -22.03 13.32
CA ASP A 82 -3.21 -22.95 13.67
C ASP A 82 -4.11 -23.17 12.44
N TYR A 83 -3.67 -24.03 11.54
CA TYR A 83 -4.42 -24.37 10.32
C TYR A 83 -4.80 -25.83 10.32
N PRO A 84 -6.10 -26.20 10.30
CA PRO A 84 -6.52 -27.58 10.38
C PRO A 84 -6.22 -28.42 9.12
N GLY A 85 -6.05 -27.76 7.96
CA GLY A 85 -5.72 -28.39 6.71
C GLY A 85 -4.21 -28.56 6.50
N ARG A 86 -3.83 -29.10 5.34
CA ARG A 86 -2.42 -29.19 4.97
C ARG A 86 -1.89 -27.82 4.57
N ALA A 87 -0.81 -27.36 5.22
CA ALA A 87 -0.10 -26.14 4.85
C ALA A 87 1.42 -26.39 4.83
N GLU A 88 2.13 -25.70 3.92
CA GLU A 88 3.59 -25.75 3.78
C GLU A 88 4.12 -24.38 3.39
N VAL A 89 5.29 -24.00 3.92
CA VAL A 89 5.94 -22.71 3.68
C VAL A 89 7.11 -22.88 2.72
N PHE A 90 7.15 -22.05 1.68
CA PHE A 90 8.25 -21.94 0.71
C PHE A 90 8.89 -20.56 0.86
N LEU A 91 10.03 -20.48 1.54
CA LEU A 91 10.84 -19.28 1.58
C LEU A 91 11.80 -19.30 0.40
N VAL A 92 11.74 -18.26 -0.42
CA VAL A 92 12.58 -18.15 -1.62
C VAL A 92 13.63 -17.08 -1.40
N ASP A 93 14.86 -17.51 -1.17
CA ASP A 93 16.02 -16.67 -0.94
C ASP A 93 16.60 -16.20 -2.29
N ASP A 94 16.40 -14.93 -2.62
CA ASP A 94 16.87 -14.29 -3.86
C ASP A 94 18.34 -13.85 -3.74
N GLY A 95 19.23 -14.76 -3.37
CA GLY A 95 20.67 -14.51 -3.30
C GLY A 95 21.03 -13.52 -2.20
N SER A 96 20.52 -13.74 -0.98
CA SER A 96 20.89 -12.97 0.20
C SER A 96 22.37 -13.12 0.54
N THR A 97 22.96 -12.06 1.12
CA THR A 97 24.36 -12.02 1.56
C THR A 97 24.52 -11.96 3.08
N ASP A 98 23.39 -11.88 3.80
CA ASP A 98 23.32 -11.72 5.25
C ASP A 98 23.00 -13.02 6.01
N GLY A 99 22.98 -14.18 5.34
CA GLY A 99 22.66 -15.45 5.96
C GLY A 99 21.15 -15.73 6.13
N THR A 100 20.29 -15.00 5.42
CA THR A 100 18.82 -15.15 5.48
C THR A 100 18.36 -16.62 5.32
N GLY A 101 18.88 -17.36 4.33
CA GLY A 101 18.45 -18.74 4.03
C GLY A 101 18.87 -19.73 5.12
N GLU A 102 20.08 -19.62 5.65
CA GLU A 102 20.59 -20.43 6.76
C GLU A 102 19.80 -20.16 8.05
N LEU A 103 19.54 -18.89 8.34
CA LEU A 103 18.76 -18.49 9.50
C LEU A 103 17.32 -19.02 9.42
N ALA A 104 16.69 -18.97 8.24
CA ALA A 104 15.34 -19.52 8.04
C ALA A 104 15.30 -21.03 8.37
N ARG A 105 16.28 -21.81 7.90
CA ARG A 105 16.39 -23.23 8.21
C ARG A 105 16.65 -23.49 9.71
N ALA A 106 17.44 -22.65 10.35
CA ALA A 106 17.70 -22.75 11.79
C ALA A 106 16.42 -22.47 12.61
N LEU A 107 15.71 -21.42 12.31
CA LEU A 107 14.43 -21.06 12.96
C LEU A 107 13.38 -22.17 12.80
N ALA A 108 13.28 -22.79 11.61
CA ALA A 108 12.36 -23.91 11.39
C ALA A 108 12.70 -25.14 12.22
N ARG A 109 13.99 -25.46 12.41
CA ARG A 109 14.41 -26.55 13.30
C ARG A 109 14.14 -26.26 14.77
N GLU A 110 14.31 -25.01 15.18
CA GLU A 110 14.11 -24.57 16.55
C GLU A 110 12.64 -24.53 16.97
N HIS A 111 11.79 -23.93 16.11
CA HIS A 111 10.39 -23.69 16.45
C HIS A 111 9.43 -24.79 15.99
N GLY A 112 9.81 -25.59 14.98
CA GLY A 112 8.92 -26.60 14.38
C GLY A 112 7.70 -25.96 13.69
N GLY A 113 6.57 -26.65 13.70
CA GLY A 113 5.30 -26.20 13.11
C GLY A 113 5.14 -26.59 11.64
N LEU A 114 4.65 -25.66 10.81
CA LEU A 114 4.45 -25.93 9.37
C LEU A 114 5.78 -26.28 8.69
N PRO A 115 5.81 -27.27 7.79
CA PRO A 115 7.00 -27.62 7.04
C PRO A 115 7.56 -26.42 6.26
N LEU A 116 8.87 -26.20 6.32
CA LEU A 116 9.58 -25.16 5.58
C LEU A 116 10.50 -25.74 4.51
N THR A 117 10.30 -25.28 3.29
CA THR A 117 11.26 -25.48 2.19
C THR A 117 11.92 -24.15 1.85
N VAL A 118 13.26 -24.11 1.85
CA VAL A 118 14.04 -22.92 1.44
C VAL A 118 14.61 -23.17 0.06
N GLY A 119 14.12 -22.43 -0.93
CA GLY A 119 14.56 -22.45 -2.31
C GLY A 119 15.37 -21.21 -2.71
N SER A 120 16.11 -21.31 -3.82
CA SER A 120 16.77 -20.16 -4.45
C SER A 120 16.46 -20.16 -5.96
N PRO A 121 16.00 -19.02 -6.52
CA PRO A 121 15.58 -18.95 -7.91
C PRO A 121 16.74 -18.72 -8.90
N GLY A 122 17.96 -18.47 -8.39
CA GLY A 122 19.06 -17.97 -9.20
C GLY A 122 18.83 -16.52 -9.66
N GLU A 123 19.70 -16.05 -10.56
CA GLU A 123 19.59 -14.67 -11.08
C GLU A 123 18.33 -14.48 -11.92
N PRO A 124 17.58 -13.38 -11.71
CA PRO A 124 16.41 -13.10 -12.52
C PRO A 124 16.79 -12.84 -13.98
N PRO A 125 16.09 -13.44 -14.94
CA PRO A 125 16.32 -13.15 -16.35
C PRO A 125 15.88 -11.73 -16.69
N ALA A 126 16.33 -11.21 -17.85
CA ALA A 126 15.93 -9.89 -18.33
C ALA A 126 14.41 -9.73 -18.34
N GLY A 127 13.93 -8.57 -17.94
CA GLY A 127 12.50 -8.28 -17.87
C GLY A 127 11.78 -8.79 -16.63
N TRP A 128 12.49 -9.31 -15.62
CA TRP A 128 11.92 -9.67 -14.33
C TRP A 128 12.43 -8.78 -13.20
N THR A 129 11.55 -8.43 -12.27
CA THR A 129 11.99 -7.91 -10.98
C THR A 129 12.44 -9.05 -10.07
N GLY A 130 13.45 -8.84 -9.22
CA GLY A 130 13.94 -9.90 -8.32
C GLY A 130 12.83 -10.49 -7.45
N LYS A 131 11.99 -9.65 -6.84
CA LYS A 131 10.87 -10.10 -6.02
C LYS A 131 9.90 -11.00 -6.79
N LEU A 132 9.47 -10.58 -7.99
CA LEU A 132 8.51 -11.37 -8.78
C LEU A 132 9.14 -12.64 -9.35
N TRP A 133 10.46 -12.64 -9.61
CA TRP A 133 11.19 -13.85 -9.96
C TRP A 133 11.21 -14.87 -8.81
N ALA A 134 11.47 -14.39 -7.57
CA ALA A 134 11.39 -15.22 -6.38
C ALA A 134 9.97 -15.75 -6.15
N VAL A 135 8.94 -14.91 -6.30
CA VAL A 135 7.52 -15.35 -6.21
C VAL A 135 7.21 -16.42 -7.27
N ARG A 136 7.66 -16.24 -8.51
CA ARG A 136 7.48 -17.23 -9.58
C ARG A 136 8.10 -18.58 -9.22
N HIS A 137 9.30 -18.57 -8.71
CA HIS A 137 9.99 -19.79 -8.27
C HIS A 137 9.22 -20.47 -7.14
N GLY A 138 8.80 -19.72 -6.13
CA GLY A 138 8.02 -20.24 -5.00
C GLY A 138 6.67 -20.82 -5.42
N ILE A 139 5.94 -20.18 -6.32
CA ILE A 139 4.70 -20.72 -6.91
C ILE A 139 5.00 -22.01 -7.69
N GLY A 140 6.13 -22.07 -8.41
CA GLY A 140 6.57 -23.28 -9.11
C GLY A 140 6.79 -24.47 -8.16
N LEU A 141 7.45 -24.25 -7.03
CA LEU A 141 7.63 -25.25 -5.97
C LEU A 141 6.30 -25.67 -5.34
N ALA A 142 5.43 -24.69 -5.07
CA ALA A 142 4.11 -24.90 -4.47
C ALA A 142 3.19 -25.74 -5.37
N ARG A 143 3.22 -25.56 -6.69
CA ARG A 143 2.38 -26.30 -7.64
C ARG A 143 2.52 -27.83 -7.51
N ALA A 144 3.71 -28.33 -7.21
CA ALA A 144 3.95 -29.76 -7.00
C ALA A 144 3.19 -30.34 -5.79
N ARG A 145 2.69 -29.47 -4.90
CA ARG A 145 1.90 -29.86 -3.71
C ARG A 145 0.39 -29.84 -3.95
N GLY A 146 -0.06 -29.32 -5.10
CA GLY A 146 -1.47 -29.20 -5.47
C GLY A 146 -2.27 -28.29 -4.51
N PRO A 147 -1.83 -27.06 -4.22
CA PRO A 147 -2.56 -26.17 -3.33
C PRO A 147 -3.86 -25.68 -3.96
N GLU A 148 -4.91 -25.50 -3.15
CA GLU A 148 -6.09 -24.75 -3.57
C GLU A 148 -5.84 -23.24 -3.41
N PHE A 149 -5.10 -22.85 -2.38
CA PHE A 149 -4.71 -21.47 -2.14
C PHE A 149 -3.21 -21.29 -2.03
N LEU A 150 -2.76 -20.13 -2.51
CA LEU A 150 -1.42 -19.58 -2.30
C LEU A 150 -1.53 -18.40 -1.35
N LEU A 151 -0.79 -18.41 -0.25
CA LEU A 151 -0.59 -17.22 0.57
C LEU A 151 0.74 -16.58 0.17
N LEU A 152 0.68 -15.43 -0.50
CA LEU A 152 1.85 -14.61 -0.78
C LEU A 152 2.03 -13.65 0.39
N THR A 153 3.17 -13.70 1.08
CA THR A 153 3.46 -12.83 2.23
C THR A 153 4.91 -12.38 2.23
N ASP A 154 5.16 -11.13 2.62
CA ASP A 154 6.52 -10.61 2.71
C ASP A 154 7.26 -11.18 3.95
N ALA A 155 8.58 -11.26 3.88
CA ALA A 155 9.42 -11.87 4.91
C ALA A 155 9.40 -11.10 6.26
N ASP A 156 8.95 -9.85 6.27
CA ASP A 156 8.84 -9.00 7.46
C ASP A 156 7.43 -8.97 8.07
N ILE A 157 6.57 -9.91 7.69
CA ILE A 157 5.19 -9.96 8.16
C ILE A 157 5.02 -11.05 9.22
N ALA A 158 4.56 -10.63 10.40
CA ALA A 158 4.13 -11.51 11.48
C ALA A 158 2.62 -11.76 11.39
N HIS A 159 2.22 -13.02 11.59
CA HIS A 159 0.84 -13.47 11.54
C HIS A 159 0.36 -13.91 12.92
N ALA A 160 -0.85 -13.53 13.32
CA ALA A 160 -1.48 -14.13 14.48
C ALA A 160 -1.73 -15.63 14.24
N PRO A 161 -1.77 -16.49 15.28
CA PRO A 161 -1.86 -17.93 15.10
C PRO A 161 -3.04 -18.41 14.25
N ASP A 162 -4.15 -17.69 14.27
CA ASP A 162 -5.39 -18.01 13.54
C ASP A 162 -5.52 -17.27 12.19
N SER A 163 -4.48 -16.55 11.76
CA SER A 163 -4.52 -15.70 10.56
C SER A 163 -4.82 -16.50 9.29
N LEU A 164 -4.09 -17.59 9.05
CA LEU A 164 -4.27 -18.41 7.84
C LEU A 164 -5.68 -19.02 7.80
N ARG A 165 -6.14 -19.56 8.92
CA ARG A 165 -7.48 -20.15 9.04
C ARG A 165 -8.58 -19.13 8.74
N THR A 166 -8.48 -17.93 9.32
CA THR A 166 -9.49 -16.89 9.11
C THR A 166 -9.49 -16.35 7.68
N LEU A 167 -8.32 -16.26 7.02
CA LEU A 167 -8.20 -15.87 5.61
C LEU A 167 -8.90 -16.87 4.68
N VAL A 168 -8.63 -18.16 4.87
CA VAL A 168 -9.21 -19.24 4.05
C VAL A 168 -10.72 -19.32 4.26
N ALA A 169 -11.19 -19.28 5.50
CA ALA A 169 -12.63 -19.26 5.81
C ALA A 169 -13.33 -18.06 5.15
N ALA A 170 -12.78 -16.85 5.28
CA ALA A 170 -13.33 -15.67 4.64
C ALA A 170 -13.33 -15.74 3.11
N ALA A 171 -12.28 -16.32 2.50
CA ALA A 171 -12.21 -16.52 1.07
C ALA A 171 -13.28 -17.50 0.56
N GLY A 172 -13.49 -18.59 1.29
CA GLY A 172 -14.51 -19.61 0.98
C GLY A 172 -15.92 -19.02 1.08
N THR A 173 -16.29 -18.50 2.26
CA THR A 173 -17.63 -17.94 2.51
C THR A 173 -17.94 -16.75 1.60
N GLY A 174 -16.95 -15.85 1.36
CA GLY A 174 -17.09 -14.70 0.48
C GLY A 174 -17.04 -15.04 -1.01
N GLY A 175 -16.62 -16.25 -1.39
CA GLY A 175 -16.36 -16.64 -2.77
C GLY A 175 -15.29 -15.75 -3.43
N PHE A 176 -14.25 -15.37 -2.66
CA PHE A 176 -13.18 -14.53 -3.18
C PHE A 176 -12.07 -15.37 -3.82
N ASP A 177 -11.61 -14.92 -4.97
CA ASP A 177 -10.42 -15.47 -5.63
C ASP A 177 -9.14 -14.89 -5.01
N MET A 178 -9.20 -13.66 -4.49
CA MET A 178 -8.09 -13.02 -3.81
C MET A 178 -8.57 -12.24 -2.59
N VAL A 179 -7.95 -12.51 -1.44
CA VAL A 179 -8.15 -11.78 -0.18
C VAL A 179 -6.82 -11.15 0.23
N SER A 180 -6.77 -9.84 0.29
CA SER A 180 -5.58 -9.12 0.74
C SER A 180 -5.85 -8.37 2.04
N GLN A 181 -4.87 -8.33 2.92
CA GLN A 181 -4.92 -7.53 4.15
C GLN A 181 -3.79 -6.52 4.16
N MET A 182 -4.14 -5.25 4.35
CA MET A 182 -3.17 -4.20 4.65
C MET A 182 -2.61 -4.46 6.06
N ALA A 183 -1.42 -5.06 6.11
CA ALA A 183 -0.74 -5.32 7.37
C ALA A 183 -0.62 -4.04 8.20
N ARG A 184 -0.78 -4.15 9.50
CA ARG A 184 -0.57 -3.02 10.39
C ARG A 184 0.93 -2.78 10.52
N LEU A 185 1.39 -1.67 9.92
CA LEU A 185 2.79 -1.29 9.95
C LEU A 185 3.18 -0.82 11.36
N ARG A 186 4.45 -0.98 11.71
CA ARG A 186 5.03 -0.57 13.00
C ARG A 186 4.96 0.96 13.18
N VAL A 187 4.67 1.42 14.39
CA VAL A 187 4.53 2.86 14.76
C VAL A 187 5.18 3.17 16.10
N GLU A 188 6.45 2.83 16.28
CA GLU A 188 7.18 3.01 17.53
C GLU A 188 7.98 4.33 17.58
N SER A 189 8.71 4.66 16.50
CA SER A 189 9.46 5.90 16.42
C SER A 189 8.54 7.11 16.18
N ARG A 190 9.05 8.32 16.47
CA ARG A 190 8.31 9.57 16.19
C ARG A 190 7.96 9.73 14.72
N TRP A 191 8.86 9.33 13.83
CA TRP A 191 8.65 9.41 12.39
C TRP A 191 7.65 8.38 11.89
N GLU A 192 7.71 7.15 12.40
CA GLU A 192 6.70 6.13 12.10
C GLU A 192 5.31 6.60 12.54
N ARG A 193 5.15 7.13 13.76
CA ARG A 193 3.86 7.64 14.27
C ARG A 193 3.27 8.76 13.41
N LEU A 194 4.13 9.58 12.81
CA LEU A 194 3.68 10.69 11.95
C LEU A 194 3.37 10.22 10.52
N VAL A 195 4.24 9.41 9.91
CA VAL A 195 4.23 9.12 8.48
C VAL A 195 3.43 7.88 8.15
N VAL A 196 3.56 6.80 8.94
CA VAL A 196 2.96 5.49 8.62
C VAL A 196 1.43 5.51 8.57
N PRO A 197 0.69 6.07 9.55
CA PRO A 197 -0.77 6.14 9.45
C PRO A 197 -1.25 6.96 8.26
N ALA A 198 -0.52 8.02 7.91
CA ALA A 198 -0.81 8.82 6.73
C ALA A 198 -0.56 8.04 5.42
N PHE A 199 0.45 7.16 5.38
CA PHE A 199 0.69 6.25 4.25
C PHE A 199 -0.56 5.40 3.96
N VAL A 200 -1.08 4.72 4.97
CA VAL A 200 -2.26 3.86 4.82
C VAL A 200 -3.51 4.68 4.52
N TYR A 201 -3.64 5.88 5.10
CA TYR A 201 -4.73 6.81 4.81
C TYR A 201 -4.72 7.28 3.35
N PHE A 202 -3.55 7.67 2.80
CA PHE A 202 -3.41 8.06 1.40
C PHE A 202 -3.63 6.88 0.45
N PHE A 203 -3.16 5.68 0.84
CA PHE A 203 -3.46 4.47 0.07
C PHE A 203 -4.97 4.20 0.01
N ALA A 204 -5.68 4.30 1.14
CA ALA A 204 -7.14 4.14 1.17
C ALA A 204 -7.87 5.25 0.38
N GLN A 205 -7.32 6.47 0.32
CA GLN A 205 -7.87 7.55 -0.49
C GLN A 205 -7.71 7.28 -1.99
N LEU A 206 -6.58 6.72 -2.42
CA LEU A 206 -6.33 6.32 -3.81
C LEU A 206 -7.16 5.09 -4.19
N TYR A 207 -7.26 4.12 -3.28
CA TYR A 207 -7.92 2.84 -3.47
C TYR A 207 -8.97 2.59 -2.37
N PRO A 208 -10.13 3.24 -2.41
CA PRO A 208 -11.15 3.06 -1.38
C PRO A 208 -11.54 1.59 -1.23
N PHE A 209 -11.24 0.99 -0.07
CA PHE A 209 -11.38 -0.45 0.16
C PHE A 209 -12.80 -0.95 -0.15
N ARG A 210 -13.82 -0.14 0.18
CA ARG A 210 -15.23 -0.45 -0.12
C ARG A 210 -15.56 -0.58 -1.60
N ARG A 211 -14.72 -0.02 -2.49
CA ARG A 211 -14.91 -0.11 -3.95
C ARG A 211 -14.21 -1.32 -4.56
N ILE A 212 -13.15 -1.84 -3.91
CA ILE A 212 -12.30 -2.90 -4.47
C ILE A 212 -13.10 -4.19 -4.69
N GLY A 213 -13.89 -4.62 -3.69
CA GLY A 213 -14.69 -5.84 -3.75
C GLY A 213 -16.00 -5.73 -4.55
N ARG A 214 -16.36 -4.54 -5.07
CA ARG A 214 -17.60 -4.37 -5.81
C ARG A 214 -17.43 -4.80 -7.28
N ALA A 215 -18.34 -5.61 -7.75
CA ALA A 215 -18.45 -5.90 -9.18
C ALA A 215 -18.74 -4.61 -9.95
N GLY A 216 -18.21 -4.47 -11.17
CA GLY A 216 -18.42 -3.32 -12.05
C GLY A 216 -17.60 -2.08 -11.71
N THR A 217 -16.77 -2.07 -10.64
CA THR A 217 -15.84 -0.96 -10.41
C THR A 217 -14.45 -1.27 -10.99
N ALA A 218 -13.80 -0.27 -11.59
CA ALA A 218 -12.44 -0.39 -12.08
C ALA A 218 -11.38 -0.39 -10.96
N THR A 219 -11.78 -0.09 -9.71
CA THR A 219 -10.86 -0.01 -8.58
C THR A 219 -10.32 -1.40 -8.23
N ALA A 220 -9.02 -1.60 -8.35
CA ALA A 220 -8.32 -2.82 -7.96
C ALA A 220 -7.01 -2.46 -7.26
N ALA A 221 -6.80 -3.00 -6.07
CA ALA A 221 -5.57 -2.91 -5.31
C ALA A 221 -5.46 -4.08 -4.34
N ALA A 222 -4.25 -4.38 -3.93
CA ALA A 222 -3.89 -5.28 -2.85
C ALA A 222 -2.78 -4.64 -2.01
N ALA A 223 -2.47 -5.22 -0.87
CA ALA A 223 -1.32 -4.92 -0.05
C ALA A 223 -0.42 -6.17 -0.02
N GLY A 224 0.78 -6.05 -0.55
CA GLY A 224 1.68 -7.18 -0.84
C GLY A 224 2.11 -7.99 0.38
N GLY A 225 2.04 -7.40 1.58
CA GLY A 225 2.42 -8.07 2.81
C GLY A 225 1.58 -9.30 3.16
N CYS A 226 0.31 -9.37 2.71
CA CYS A 226 -0.56 -10.53 2.97
C CYS A 226 -1.63 -10.64 1.87
N VAL A 227 -1.47 -11.63 0.99
CA VAL A 227 -2.39 -11.91 -0.12
C VAL A 227 -2.67 -13.41 -0.22
N LEU A 228 -3.85 -13.82 0.18
CA LEU A 228 -4.36 -15.16 -0.11
C LEU A 228 -4.96 -15.16 -1.52
N LEU A 229 -4.52 -16.06 -2.37
CA LEU A 229 -4.88 -16.14 -3.78
C LEU A 229 -5.28 -17.57 -4.13
N ARG A 230 -6.44 -17.77 -4.72
CA ARG A 230 -6.84 -19.08 -5.24
C ARG A 230 -5.89 -19.48 -6.38
N ALA A 231 -5.35 -20.70 -6.33
CA ALA A 231 -4.36 -21.16 -7.29
C ALA A 231 -4.89 -21.12 -8.74
N GLU A 232 -6.13 -21.54 -8.96
CA GLU A 232 -6.80 -21.44 -10.26
C GLU A 232 -6.92 -20.00 -10.76
N ALA A 233 -7.21 -19.02 -9.87
CA ALA A 233 -7.26 -17.62 -10.24
C ALA A 233 -5.87 -17.06 -10.60
N ALA A 234 -4.82 -17.53 -9.92
CA ALA A 234 -3.44 -17.18 -10.28
C ALA A 234 -3.09 -17.68 -11.68
N GLU A 235 -3.50 -18.89 -12.04
CA GLU A 235 -3.30 -19.48 -13.39
C GLU A 235 -4.09 -18.72 -14.44
N ARG A 236 -5.37 -18.48 -14.20
CA ARG A 236 -6.27 -17.73 -15.09
C ARG A 236 -5.74 -16.32 -15.37
N ALA A 237 -5.21 -15.63 -14.35
CA ALA A 237 -4.59 -14.33 -14.46
C ALA A 237 -3.13 -14.36 -14.96
N ARG A 238 -2.56 -15.56 -15.19
CA ARG A 238 -1.16 -15.77 -15.59
C ARG A 238 -0.15 -15.06 -14.69
N VAL A 239 -0.43 -15.02 -13.39
CA VAL A 239 0.50 -14.39 -12.44
C VAL A 239 1.53 -15.41 -11.93
N PRO A 240 2.78 -14.98 -11.70
CA PRO A 240 3.29 -13.61 -11.78
C PRO A 240 3.80 -13.17 -13.16
N ASP A 241 3.78 -14.03 -14.18
CA ASP A 241 4.36 -13.77 -15.50
C ASP A 241 3.75 -12.51 -16.17
N ALA A 242 2.44 -12.31 -16.04
CA ALA A 242 1.74 -11.13 -16.58
C ALA A 242 2.15 -9.79 -15.93
N ILE A 243 2.78 -9.83 -14.75
CA ILE A 243 3.18 -8.65 -13.98
C ILE A 243 4.68 -8.58 -13.73
N ARG A 244 5.49 -9.39 -14.42
CA ARG A 244 6.92 -9.63 -14.16
C ARG A 244 7.78 -8.38 -14.00
N GLN A 245 7.41 -7.25 -14.61
CA GLN A 245 8.12 -5.97 -14.57
C GLN A 245 7.50 -4.96 -13.59
N ALA A 246 6.43 -5.33 -12.88
CA ALA A 246 5.72 -4.40 -12.03
C ALA A 246 6.59 -3.97 -10.84
N VAL A 247 6.72 -2.66 -10.67
CA VAL A 247 7.36 -2.04 -9.49
C VAL A 247 6.41 -2.06 -8.29
N ILE A 248 5.11 -1.90 -8.56
CA ILE A 248 4.01 -1.97 -7.58
C ILE A 248 3.29 -3.28 -7.88
N ASP A 249 3.88 -4.37 -7.41
CA ASP A 249 3.49 -5.74 -7.72
C ASP A 249 2.11 -6.10 -7.19
N ASP A 250 1.74 -5.63 -6.02
CA ASP A 250 0.47 -5.90 -5.35
C ASP A 250 -0.74 -5.27 -6.09
N VAL A 251 -0.62 -4.01 -6.51
CA VAL A 251 -1.66 -3.36 -7.32
C VAL A 251 -1.77 -4.00 -8.70
N ALA A 252 -0.64 -4.37 -9.30
CA ALA A 252 -0.61 -5.06 -10.59
C ALA A 252 -1.25 -6.46 -10.48
N LEU A 253 -0.95 -7.20 -9.42
CA LEU A 253 -1.56 -8.50 -9.10
C LEU A 253 -3.09 -8.38 -8.99
N ALA A 254 -3.57 -7.42 -8.19
CA ALA A 254 -5.00 -7.20 -8.01
C ALA A 254 -5.72 -6.87 -9.33
N ARG A 255 -5.08 -6.06 -10.19
CA ARG A 255 -5.61 -5.73 -11.52
C ARG A 255 -5.65 -6.95 -12.44
N ALA A 256 -4.60 -7.78 -12.44
CA ALA A 256 -4.55 -8.99 -13.26
C ALA A 256 -5.63 -9.99 -12.84
N VAL A 257 -5.79 -10.25 -11.53
CA VAL A 257 -6.82 -11.16 -11.02
C VAL A 257 -8.23 -10.62 -11.31
N LYS A 258 -8.49 -9.34 -11.03
CA LYS A 258 -9.79 -8.73 -11.31
C LYS A 258 -10.09 -8.67 -12.81
N GLY A 259 -9.10 -8.37 -13.64
CA GLY A 259 -9.21 -8.33 -15.10
C GLY A 259 -9.50 -9.69 -15.72
N SER A 260 -9.07 -10.79 -15.10
CA SER A 260 -9.40 -12.17 -15.51
C SER A 260 -10.75 -12.66 -14.96
N GLY A 261 -11.59 -11.76 -14.41
CA GLY A 261 -12.92 -12.08 -13.87
C GLY A 261 -12.90 -12.52 -12.40
N GLY A 262 -11.76 -12.47 -11.72
CA GLY A 262 -11.64 -12.86 -10.31
C GLY A 262 -12.28 -11.85 -9.36
N ARG A 263 -12.86 -12.37 -8.27
CA ARG A 263 -13.41 -11.57 -7.16
C ARG A 263 -12.31 -11.28 -6.16
N ILE A 264 -12.03 -10.00 -5.93
CA ILE A 264 -10.97 -9.56 -5.03
C ILE A 264 -11.54 -8.81 -3.82
N TRP A 265 -10.85 -8.90 -2.69
CA TRP A 265 -11.16 -8.17 -1.48
C TRP A 265 -9.88 -7.59 -0.87
N LEU A 266 -9.97 -6.39 -0.29
CA LEU A 266 -8.90 -5.74 0.49
C LEU A 266 -9.50 -5.03 1.69
N GLY A 267 -8.85 -5.19 2.85
CA GLY A 267 -9.18 -4.46 4.07
C GLY A 267 -7.99 -4.31 5.02
N LEU A 268 -8.21 -3.57 6.11
CA LEU A 268 -7.20 -3.40 7.16
C LEU A 268 -7.06 -4.67 7.99
N ALA A 269 -5.82 -5.04 8.32
CA ALA A 269 -5.53 -6.23 9.12
C ALA A 269 -5.73 -5.98 10.62
N ASP A 270 -6.19 -7.04 11.30
CA ASP A 270 -6.20 -7.14 12.76
C ASP A 270 -5.27 -8.27 13.26
N ARG A 271 -4.84 -9.15 12.35
CA ARG A 271 -4.07 -10.37 12.63
C ARG A 271 -2.74 -10.45 11.87
N VAL A 272 -2.34 -9.36 11.23
CA VAL A 272 -1.15 -9.32 10.38
C VAL A 272 -0.43 -8.00 10.63
N ASP A 273 0.80 -8.08 11.12
CA ASP A 273 1.61 -6.93 11.49
C ASP A 273 2.95 -6.96 10.73
N SER A 274 3.42 -5.82 10.22
CA SER A 274 4.80 -5.70 9.74
C SER A 274 5.74 -5.41 10.91
N VAL A 275 6.78 -6.23 11.03
CA VAL A 275 7.80 -6.10 12.08
C VAL A 275 8.96 -5.21 11.68
N ARG A 276 9.01 -4.75 10.42
CA ARG A 276 10.10 -3.92 9.91
C ARG A 276 10.13 -2.55 10.56
N PRO A 277 11.23 -2.16 11.21
CA PRO A 277 11.38 -0.82 11.77
C PRO A 277 11.77 0.21 10.69
N TYR A 278 11.26 1.43 10.86
CA TYR A 278 11.66 2.62 10.11
C TYR A 278 12.01 3.76 11.09
N PRO A 279 13.10 3.64 11.85
CA PRO A 279 13.39 4.55 12.98
C PRO A 279 13.68 5.98 12.54
N ARG A 280 14.14 6.19 11.32
CA ARG A 280 14.54 7.49 10.77
C ARG A 280 13.61 7.93 9.65
N LEU A 281 13.49 9.26 9.47
CA LEU A 281 12.74 9.82 8.35
C LEU A 281 13.29 9.36 6.98
N ASP A 282 14.58 9.21 6.88
CA ASP A 282 15.27 8.75 5.67
C ASP A 282 14.85 7.33 5.25
N ASP A 283 14.57 6.45 6.19
CA ASP A 283 14.08 5.10 5.91
C ASP A 283 12.67 5.13 5.32
N LEU A 284 11.78 5.94 5.90
CA LEU A 284 10.42 6.18 5.39
C LEU A 284 10.46 6.91 4.05
N TRP A 285 11.38 7.85 3.90
CA TRP A 285 11.57 8.57 2.63
C TRP A 285 11.91 7.61 1.50
N ARG A 286 12.88 6.72 1.72
CA ARG A 286 13.25 5.68 0.74
C ARG A 286 12.10 4.72 0.46
N MET A 287 11.34 4.32 1.49
CA MET A 287 10.18 3.45 1.34
C MET A 287 9.14 4.06 0.39
N VAL A 288 8.81 5.35 0.55
CA VAL A 288 7.82 6.05 -0.26
C VAL A 288 8.37 6.42 -1.64
N SER A 289 9.57 7.03 -1.71
CA SER A 289 10.13 7.52 -2.96
C SER A 289 10.45 6.40 -3.95
N ARG A 290 10.68 5.17 -3.47
CA ARG A 290 10.92 3.99 -4.33
C ARG A 290 9.81 3.77 -5.37
N SER A 291 8.54 4.02 -5.01
CA SER A 291 7.38 3.65 -5.82
C SER A 291 6.46 4.82 -6.20
N ALA A 292 6.64 6.01 -5.58
CA ALA A 292 5.70 7.11 -5.75
C ALA A 292 5.57 7.58 -7.22
N TYR A 293 6.66 7.70 -7.96
CA TYR A 293 6.61 8.11 -9.37
C TYR A 293 6.17 6.97 -10.30
N ALA A 294 6.44 5.71 -9.94
CA ALA A 294 5.90 4.54 -10.65
C ALA A 294 4.37 4.47 -10.52
N GLN A 295 3.80 4.85 -9.36
CA GLN A 295 2.35 5.00 -9.18
C GLN A 295 1.74 6.00 -10.18
N LEU A 296 2.49 7.02 -10.58
CA LEU A 296 2.11 8.03 -11.57
C LEU A 296 2.48 7.61 -13.01
N ARG A 297 2.77 6.32 -13.25
CA ARG A 297 3.17 5.79 -14.57
C ARG A 297 4.33 6.56 -15.20
N HIS A 298 5.23 7.10 -14.39
CA HIS A 298 6.33 7.94 -14.80
C HIS A 298 5.93 9.15 -15.67
N SER A 299 4.69 9.65 -15.50
CA SER A 299 4.14 10.79 -16.27
C SER A 299 4.38 12.12 -15.56
N PRO A 300 5.11 13.08 -16.19
CA PRO A 300 5.30 14.42 -15.64
C PRO A 300 3.97 15.18 -15.45
N ALA A 301 3.01 14.97 -16.34
CA ALA A 301 1.69 15.61 -16.23
C ALA A 301 0.91 15.10 -15.00
N LEU A 302 0.93 13.78 -14.73
CA LEU A 302 0.34 13.22 -13.52
C LEU A 302 1.10 13.68 -12.26
N LEU A 303 2.42 13.84 -12.33
CA LEU A 303 3.20 14.41 -11.23
C LEU A 303 2.76 15.86 -10.93
N ALA A 304 2.69 16.71 -11.95
CA ALA A 304 2.25 18.09 -11.78
C ALA A 304 0.82 18.17 -11.21
N GLY A 305 -0.08 17.34 -11.73
CA GLY A 305 -1.46 17.22 -11.21
C GLY A 305 -1.50 16.74 -9.76
N THR A 306 -0.66 15.77 -9.39
CA THR A 306 -0.55 15.27 -8.01
C THR A 306 -0.01 16.33 -7.06
N VAL A 307 1.04 17.06 -7.45
CA VAL A 307 1.60 18.16 -6.66
C VAL A 307 0.56 19.25 -6.44
N ALA A 308 -0.13 19.69 -7.51
CA ALA A 308 -1.19 20.69 -7.42
C ALA A 308 -2.37 20.20 -6.56
N GLY A 309 -2.78 18.93 -6.72
CA GLY A 309 -3.84 18.31 -5.93
C GLY A 309 -3.50 18.19 -4.45
N LEU A 310 -2.30 17.71 -4.11
CA LEU A 310 -1.83 17.65 -2.72
C LEU A 310 -1.73 19.05 -2.09
N ALA A 311 -1.22 20.03 -2.83
CA ALA A 311 -1.17 21.41 -2.34
C ALA A 311 -2.57 21.97 -2.08
N LEU A 312 -3.50 21.84 -3.04
CA LEU A 312 -4.87 22.30 -2.90
C LEU A 312 -5.61 21.64 -1.74
N VAL A 313 -5.50 20.32 -1.63
CA VAL A 313 -6.27 19.52 -0.66
C VAL A 313 -5.67 19.66 0.74
N TYR A 314 -4.36 19.58 0.90
CA TYR A 314 -3.74 19.49 2.23
C TYR A 314 -3.07 20.77 2.71
N LEU A 315 -2.46 21.59 1.82
CA LEU A 315 -1.70 22.77 2.26
C LEU A 315 -2.55 24.04 2.25
N VAL A 316 -3.46 24.19 1.30
CA VAL A 316 -4.35 25.35 1.23
C VAL A 316 -5.20 25.53 2.49
N PRO A 317 -5.81 24.50 3.13
CA PRO A 317 -6.66 24.69 4.30
C PRO A 317 -6.00 25.50 5.45
N PRO A 318 -4.87 25.07 6.03
CA PRO A 318 -4.24 25.83 7.10
C PRO A 318 -3.71 27.19 6.64
N VAL A 319 -3.19 27.28 5.40
CA VAL A 319 -2.70 28.55 4.84
C VAL A 319 -3.84 29.54 4.65
N ALA A 320 -4.99 29.10 4.14
CA ALA A 320 -6.16 29.96 3.95
C ALA A 320 -6.75 30.44 5.27
N LEU A 321 -6.76 29.60 6.32
CA LEU A 321 -7.18 30.01 7.65
C LEU A 321 -6.30 31.15 8.16
N VAL A 322 -4.98 31.00 8.15
CA VAL A 322 -4.03 31.99 8.67
C VAL A 322 -4.04 33.26 7.82
N ALA A 323 -3.95 33.13 6.48
CA ALA A 323 -3.93 34.26 5.57
C ALA A 323 -5.25 35.04 5.59
N GLY A 324 -6.38 34.36 5.68
CA GLY A 324 -7.71 34.93 5.81
C GLY A 324 -7.88 35.76 7.10
N ALA A 325 -7.43 35.19 8.23
CA ALA A 325 -7.45 35.87 9.52
C ALA A 325 -6.56 37.13 9.49
N ALA A 326 -5.35 37.01 8.95
CA ALA A 326 -4.41 38.15 8.85
C ALA A 326 -4.91 39.25 7.90
N ALA A 327 -5.65 38.89 6.84
CA ALA A 327 -6.21 39.86 5.88
C ALA A 327 -7.60 40.39 6.28
N GLY A 328 -8.17 39.99 7.41
CA GLY A 328 -9.54 40.34 7.83
C GLY A 328 -10.65 39.71 6.93
N SER A 329 -10.34 38.70 6.15
CA SER A 329 -11.30 38.01 5.29
C SER A 329 -11.93 36.80 6.00
N ALA A 330 -13.07 37.04 6.66
CA ALA A 330 -13.80 36.01 7.38
C ALA A 330 -14.18 34.83 6.47
N ALA A 331 -14.55 35.05 5.19
CA ALA A 331 -14.90 34.04 4.26
C ALA A 331 -13.71 33.10 3.94
N THR A 332 -12.52 33.66 3.72
CA THR A 332 -11.29 32.86 3.46
C THR A 332 -10.91 32.05 4.69
N ALA A 333 -10.91 32.70 5.88
CA ALA A 333 -10.56 32.03 7.13
C ALA A 333 -11.55 30.90 7.46
N ALA A 334 -12.85 31.14 7.28
CA ALA A 334 -13.88 30.13 7.53
C ALA A 334 -13.76 28.94 6.56
N ALA A 335 -13.59 29.19 5.25
CA ALA A 335 -13.44 28.13 4.26
C ALA A 335 -12.19 27.27 4.54
N GLY A 336 -11.05 27.92 4.83
CA GLY A 336 -9.81 27.20 5.20
C GLY A 336 -9.95 26.41 6.49
N GLY A 337 -10.52 27.02 7.54
CA GLY A 337 -10.74 26.40 8.84
C GLY A 337 -11.69 25.20 8.78
N LEU A 338 -12.79 25.30 8.05
CA LEU A 338 -13.74 24.21 7.84
C LEU A 338 -13.07 23.05 7.06
N ALA A 339 -12.34 23.37 5.98
CA ALA A 339 -11.61 22.36 5.22
C ALA A 339 -10.59 21.62 6.09
N TRP A 340 -9.84 22.35 6.93
CA TRP A 340 -8.88 21.74 7.86
C TRP A 340 -9.56 20.93 8.96
N LEU A 341 -10.71 21.36 9.43
CA LEU A 341 -11.50 20.62 10.42
C LEU A 341 -12.00 19.28 9.81
N VAL A 342 -12.56 19.32 8.60
CA VAL A 342 -12.98 18.09 7.89
C VAL A 342 -11.79 17.15 7.67
N MET A 343 -10.67 17.66 7.19
CA MET A 343 -9.43 16.91 7.02
C MET A 343 -9.00 16.23 8.32
N THR A 344 -8.93 16.98 9.40
CA THR A 344 -8.55 16.49 10.74
C THR A 344 -9.53 15.39 11.19
N GLY A 345 -10.83 15.65 11.06
CA GLY A 345 -11.88 14.70 11.45
C GLY A 345 -11.82 13.37 10.68
N THR A 346 -11.56 13.42 9.37
CA THR A 346 -11.43 12.22 8.54
C THR A 346 -10.20 11.37 8.86
N TYR A 347 -9.17 11.95 9.48
CA TYR A 347 -7.95 11.23 9.86
C TYR A 347 -8.03 10.55 11.24
N LEU A 348 -8.94 10.97 12.11
CA LEU A 348 -9.10 10.41 13.47
C LEU A 348 -9.32 8.90 13.49
N PRO A 349 -10.16 8.27 12.62
CA PRO A 349 -10.33 6.84 12.61
C PRO A 349 -9.03 6.07 12.34
N MET A 350 -8.15 6.59 11.47
CA MET A 350 -6.86 5.99 11.18
C MET A 350 -5.92 6.06 12.40
N LEU A 351 -5.86 7.18 13.09
CA LEU A 351 -5.09 7.30 14.34
C LEU A 351 -5.62 6.36 15.43
N ARG A 352 -6.95 6.21 15.52
CA ARG A 352 -7.56 5.24 16.44
C ARG A 352 -7.16 3.80 16.10
N TYR A 353 -7.14 3.44 14.81
CA TYR A 353 -6.69 2.11 14.35
C TYR A 353 -5.27 1.81 14.78
N TYR A 354 -4.37 2.80 14.67
CA TYR A 354 -2.98 2.70 15.11
C TYR A 354 -2.79 2.91 16.62
N ARG A 355 -3.87 3.21 17.40
CA ARG A 355 -3.83 3.52 18.84
C ARG A 355 -2.89 4.69 19.15
N LEU A 356 -2.89 5.71 18.28
CA LEU A 356 -2.06 6.90 18.41
C LEU A 356 -2.86 8.10 18.94
N SER A 357 -2.13 9.09 19.45
CA SER A 357 -2.70 10.34 19.93
C SER A 357 -3.41 11.13 18.83
N TYR A 358 -4.63 11.59 19.12
CA TYR A 358 -5.42 12.42 18.20
C TYR A 358 -4.79 13.79 17.90
N TRP A 359 -3.85 14.25 18.71
CA TRP A 359 -3.07 15.47 18.44
C TRP A 359 -2.22 15.39 17.16
N LEU A 360 -2.03 14.22 16.61
CA LEU A 360 -1.39 14.07 15.29
C LEU A 360 -2.32 14.44 14.13
N ALA A 361 -3.64 14.47 14.34
CA ALA A 361 -4.59 14.73 13.25
C ALA A 361 -4.43 16.11 12.60
N PRO A 362 -4.32 17.23 13.33
CA PRO A 362 -4.09 18.53 12.71
C PRO A 362 -2.72 18.67 12.03
N LEU A 363 -1.78 17.76 12.26
CA LEU A 363 -0.48 17.74 11.59
C LEU A 363 -0.50 17.05 10.21
N LEU A 364 -1.65 16.52 9.76
CA LEU A 364 -1.76 15.88 8.46
C LEU A 364 -1.30 16.76 7.28
N PRO A 365 -1.49 18.09 7.25
CA PRO A 365 -0.92 18.95 6.22
C PRO A 365 0.60 18.89 6.15
N PHE A 366 1.27 18.87 7.29
CA PHE A 366 2.74 18.73 7.35
C PHE A 366 3.18 17.36 6.81
N THR A 367 2.49 16.30 7.21
CA THR A 367 2.78 14.96 6.69
C THR A 367 2.54 14.89 5.17
N ALA A 368 1.45 15.47 4.67
CA ALA A 368 1.18 15.53 3.24
C ALA A 368 2.25 16.34 2.47
N PHE A 369 2.79 17.39 3.07
CA PHE A 369 3.93 18.12 2.52
C PHE A 369 5.17 17.25 2.40
N LEU A 370 5.49 16.43 3.41
CA LEU A 370 6.58 15.45 3.30
C LEU A 370 6.33 14.45 2.16
N TYR A 371 5.10 13.93 2.02
CA TYR A 371 4.75 13.03 0.91
C TYR A 371 4.87 13.69 -0.45
N LEU A 372 4.51 14.96 -0.56
CA LEU A 372 4.71 15.74 -1.79
C LEU A 372 6.19 15.80 -2.15
N LEU A 373 7.06 16.13 -1.18
CA LEU A 373 8.51 16.16 -1.40
C LEU A 373 9.07 14.79 -1.77
N MET A 374 8.64 13.71 -1.09
CA MET A 374 9.03 12.33 -1.41
C MET A 374 8.59 11.95 -2.83
N THR A 375 7.41 12.41 -3.27
CA THR A 375 6.89 12.13 -4.62
C THR A 375 7.71 12.85 -5.69
N VAL A 376 8.07 14.11 -5.45
CA VAL A 376 8.94 14.88 -6.35
C VAL A 376 10.35 14.25 -6.38
N ASP A 377 10.91 13.89 -5.24
CA ASP A 377 12.20 13.22 -5.15
C ASP A 377 12.21 11.89 -5.92
N SER A 378 11.13 11.10 -5.81
CA SER A 378 10.97 9.87 -6.60
C SER A 378 11.10 10.10 -8.09
N ALA A 379 10.53 11.19 -8.62
CA ALA A 379 10.67 11.55 -10.01
C ALA A 379 12.10 12.00 -10.34
N VAL A 380 12.73 12.81 -9.48
CA VAL A 380 14.14 13.23 -9.66
C VAL A 380 15.07 12.02 -9.67
N GLN A 381 14.89 11.06 -8.77
CA GLN A 381 15.68 9.83 -8.75
C GLN A 381 15.49 8.99 -10.01
N HIS A 382 14.25 8.91 -10.53
CA HIS A 382 13.97 8.23 -11.79
C HIS A 382 14.76 8.85 -12.97
N TYR A 383 14.72 10.17 -13.11
CA TYR A 383 15.47 10.86 -14.19
C TYR A 383 16.99 10.80 -14.01
N ARG A 384 17.49 10.65 -12.79
CA ARG A 384 18.90 10.41 -12.49
C ARG A 384 19.36 8.96 -12.70
N GLY A 385 18.49 8.07 -13.19
CA GLY A 385 18.80 6.66 -13.41
C GLY A 385 18.91 5.83 -12.13
N ARG A 386 18.52 6.39 -10.98
CA ARG A 386 18.48 5.72 -9.67
C ARG A 386 17.08 5.23 -9.31
N GLY A 387 16.28 4.88 -10.34
CA GLY A 387 14.88 4.48 -10.23
C GLY A 387 14.63 3.31 -9.27
N ALA A 388 13.45 2.70 -9.38
CA ALA A 388 13.00 1.65 -8.47
C ALA A 388 14.08 0.58 -8.26
N ALA A 389 14.47 0.37 -7.01
CA ALA A 389 15.40 -0.67 -6.60
C ALA A 389 14.76 -1.52 -5.48
N TRP A 390 15.02 -2.81 -5.50
CA TRP A 390 14.63 -3.71 -4.43
C TRP A 390 15.87 -4.36 -3.83
N LYS A 391 16.15 -4.05 -2.56
CA LYS A 391 17.27 -4.66 -1.82
C LYS A 391 18.60 -4.62 -2.59
N GLY A 392 18.96 -3.44 -3.09
CA GLY A 392 20.21 -3.22 -3.82
C GLY A 392 20.21 -3.62 -5.29
N ARG A 393 19.19 -4.30 -5.80
CA ARG A 393 19.01 -4.54 -7.23
C ARG A 393 18.24 -3.39 -7.87
N THR A 394 18.89 -2.67 -8.79
CA THR A 394 18.26 -1.64 -9.62
C THR A 394 17.51 -2.32 -10.76
N TYR A 395 16.25 -1.98 -10.95
CA TYR A 395 15.49 -2.48 -12.11
C TYR A 395 15.88 -1.70 -13.37
N ALA A 396 16.17 -2.42 -14.47
CA ALA A 396 16.29 -1.82 -15.77
C ALA A 396 14.98 -1.08 -16.13
N ARG A 397 15.07 -0.01 -16.92
CA ARG A 397 13.86 0.65 -17.44
C ARG A 397 13.00 -0.41 -18.13
N PRO A 398 11.66 -0.45 -17.89
CA PRO A 398 10.79 -1.33 -18.64
C PRO A 398 11.00 -1.10 -20.13
N GLU A 399 11.31 -2.16 -20.87
CA GLU A 399 11.26 -2.07 -22.33
C GLU A 399 9.83 -1.73 -22.74
N PRO A 400 9.64 -0.85 -23.74
CA PRO A 400 8.31 -0.64 -24.31
C PRO A 400 7.75 -2.01 -24.71
N VAL A 401 6.58 -2.35 -24.20
CA VAL A 401 5.85 -3.53 -24.68
C VAL A 401 5.63 -3.27 -26.17
N ALA A 402 6.25 -4.07 -27.02
CA ALA A 402 5.93 -4.03 -28.45
C ALA A 402 4.41 -4.21 -28.56
N ASP A 403 3.76 -3.25 -29.21
CA ASP A 403 2.32 -3.31 -29.46
C ASP A 403 2.01 -4.68 -30.07
N ASP A 404 1.18 -5.46 -29.39
CA ASP A 404 0.65 -6.71 -29.92
C ASP A 404 -0.25 -6.33 -31.11
N PRO A 405 0.10 -6.70 -32.37
CA PRO A 405 -0.66 -6.29 -33.53
C PRO A 405 -2.06 -6.96 -33.62
N ALA A 406 -2.55 -7.59 -32.56
CA ALA A 406 -3.81 -8.30 -32.45
C ALA A 406 -4.81 -7.67 -31.45
N ARG A 407 -4.87 -6.31 -31.33
CA ARG A 407 -5.97 -5.62 -30.66
C ARG A 407 -6.74 -4.76 -31.66
#